data_c8ded48392f00f64be613121478c1ac5
#
_entry.id   c8ded48392f00f64be613121478c1ac5
#
_cell.length_a   1.000
_cell.length_b   1.000
_cell.length_c   1.000
_cell.angle_alpha   90.00
_cell.angle_beta   90.00
_cell.angle_gamma   90.00
#
_symmetry.space_group_name_H-M   'P 1'
#
loop_
_entity.id
_entity.type
_entity.pdbx_description
1 polymer ?
#
loop_
_entity_poly.entity_id
_entity_poly.type
_entity_poly.pdbx_seq_one_letter_code
_entity_poly.pdbx_strand_id
1 'polypeptide(L)'
;IQAVCARGTAKGILAQKPLGTNYAEAVAAVEACEAAGIVLAVNQNMRYDQSVRAAKTLLENGTIGEPVLATLDMRGIPHWKPWIKEQGWVTLRIMSIHHIDTFRYWFGNPERIFCSTRTDPRTDFPHTDGIASYILEYKNGLRIIAIDDTWTGPAREGAPADIGIQWRIEGLDGLAIGDIGWCHDPYTTPSSIRYATKGDKEFHTPRWEESWFPDAFIG
;
A
#
# COMPACT_ATOMS: atom_id res chain seq x y z
N ILE A 1 -6.59 -11.30 18.89
CA ILE A 1 -6.08 -12.56 18.32
C ILE A 1 -5.83 -13.55 19.44
N GLN A 2 -4.92 -13.30 20.39
CA GLN A 2 -4.57 -14.22 21.50
C GLN A 2 -5.79 -14.74 22.27
N ALA A 3 -6.79 -13.88 22.57
CA ALA A 3 -8.02 -14.30 23.24
C ALA A 3 -8.87 -15.27 22.40
N VAL A 4 -8.85 -15.15 21.09
CA VAL A 4 -9.52 -16.09 20.17
C VAL A 4 -8.77 -17.42 20.13
N CYS A 5 -7.44 -17.37 20.08
CA CYS A 5 -6.59 -18.56 20.13
C CYS A 5 -6.80 -19.35 21.43
N ALA A 6 -6.85 -18.66 22.57
CA ALA A 6 -7.10 -19.27 23.87
C ALA A 6 -8.45 -19.98 23.99
N ARG A 7 -9.47 -19.56 23.23
CA ARG A 7 -10.79 -20.24 23.19
C ARG A 7 -10.78 -21.52 22.36
N GLY A 8 -9.84 -21.69 21.44
CA GLY A 8 -9.66 -22.92 20.66
C GLY A 8 -10.80 -23.29 19.70
N THR A 9 -11.73 -22.38 19.40
CA THR A 9 -12.92 -22.69 18.58
C THR A 9 -12.78 -22.21 17.13
N ALA A 10 -11.86 -21.29 16.83
CA ALA A 10 -11.64 -20.77 15.49
C ALA A 10 -10.70 -21.67 14.70
N LYS A 11 -10.96 -21.85 13.41
CA LYS A 11 -10.06 -22.51 12.46
C LYS A 11 -9.18 -21.53 11.70
N GLY A 12 -9.62 -20.27 11.60
CA GLY A 12 -8.91 -19.20 10.94
C GLY A 12 -9.27 -17.84 11.52
N ILE A 13 -8.38 -16.90 11.38
CA ILE A 13 -8.54 -15.50 11.79
C ILE A 13 -8.13 -14.63 10.61
N LEU A 14 -9.03 -13.74 10.16
CA LEU A 14 -8.71 -12.63 9.29
C LEU A 14 -8.51 -11.39 10.15
N ALA A 15 -7.26 -10.99 10.34
CA ALA A 15 -6.91 -9.82 11.14
C ALA A 15 -6.86 -8.55 10.28
N GLN A 16 -7.28 -7.43 10.85
CA GLN A 16 -7.05 -6.12 10.24
C GLN A 16 -5.58 -5.69 10.39
N LYS A 17 -5.13 -4.88 9.45
CA LYS A 17 -3.86 -4.18 9.53
C LYS A 17 -3.98 -2.93 10.44
N PRO A 18 -2.92 -2.55 11.13
CA PRO A 18 -1.69 -3.31 11.36
C PRO A 18 -1.96 -4.52 12.27
N LEU A 19 -1.20 -5.59 12.10
CA LEU A 19 -1.36 -6.82 12.91
C LEU A 19 -1.06 -6.59 14.39
N GLY A 20 -0.21 -5.62 14.69
CA GLY A 20 0.14 -5.17 16.03
C GLY A 20 0.55 -3.70 16.02
N THR A 21 0.59 -3.06 17.18
CA THR A 21 1.07 -1.68 17.32
C THR A 21 2.60 -1.60 17.29
N ASN A 22 3.26 -2.73 17.45
CA ASN A 22 4.72 -2.90 17.35
C ASN A 22 5.04 -4.32 16.87
N TYR A 23 6.34 -4.55 16.56
CA TYR A 23 6.81 -5.83 16.04
C TYR A 23 6.57 -7.00 17.02
N ALA A 24 6.82 -6.80 18.32
CA ALA A 24 6.66 -7.86 19.32
C ALA A 24 5.20 -8.33 19.44
N GLU A 25 4.24 -7.41 19.39
CA GLU A 25 2.82 -7.76 19.38
C GLU A 25 2.42 -8.54 18.12
N ALA A 26 2.95 -8.16 16.96
CA ALA A 26 2.68 -8.86 15.71
C ALA A 26 3.26 -10.30 15.76
N VAL A 27 4.49 -10.47 16.25
CA VAL A 27 5.11 -11.79 16.44
C VAL A 27 4.29 -12.63 17.41
N ALA A 28 3.92 -12.09 18.57
CA ALA A 28 3.12 -12.81 19.55
C ALA A 28 1.74 -13.23 19.03
N ALA A 29 1.15 -12.45 18.12
CA ALA A 29 -0.10 -12.82 17.44
C ALA A 29 0.08 -14.02 16.50
N VAL A 30 1.18 -14.04 15.73
CA VAL A 30 1.53 -15.15 14.83
C VAL A 30 1.80 -16.41 15.64
N GLU A 31 2.68 -16.35 16.64
CA GLU A 31 3.04 -17.49 17.51
C GLU A 31 1.82 -18.09 18.22
N ALA A 32 0.90 -17.23 18.70
CA ALA A 32 -0.33 -17.71 19.32
C ALA A 32 -1.23 -18.48 18.34
N CYS A 33 -1.32 -18.05 17.09
CA CYS A 33 -2.09 -18.76 16.07
C CYS A 33 -1.41 -20.07 15.67
N GLU A 34 -0.10 -20.08 15.50
CA GLU A 34 0.69 -21.28 15.18
C GLU A 34 0.54 -22.33 16.30
N ALA A 35 0.71 -21.92 17.56
CA ALA A 35 0.54 -22.81 18.71
C ALA A 35 -0.86 -23.39 18.84
N ALA A 36 -1.89 -22.66 18.41
CA ALA A 36 -3.27 -23.09 18.42
C ALA A 36 -3.72 -23.85 17.15
N GLY A 37 -2.84 -23.99 16.14
CA GLY A 37 -3.17 -24.58 14.85
C GLY A 37 -4.21 -23.76 14.05
N ILE A 38 -4.25 -22.45 14.24
CA ILE A 38 -5.21 -21.53 13.61
C ILE A 38 -4.53 -20.83 12.44
N VAL A 39 -5.16 -20.83 11.27
CA VAL A 39 -4.68 -20.07 10.10
C VAL A 39 -4.88 -18.58 10.35
N LEU A 40 -3.81 -17.80 10.32
CA LEU A 40 -3.84 -16.35 10.42
C LEU A 40 -3.64 -15.72 9.04
N ALA A 41 -4.60 -14.91 8.61
CA ALA A 41 -4.46 -14.02 7.45
C ALA A 41 -4.55 -12.56 7.90
N VAL A 42 -3.76 -11.69 7.26
CA VAL A 42 -3.83 -10.25 7.49
C VAL A 42 -4.46 -9.58 6.27
N ASN A 43 -5.43 -8.71 6.52
CA ASN A 43 -6.17 -8.03 5.46
C ASN A 43 -5.31 -6.92 4.80
N GLN A 44 -4.36 -7.34 3.96
CA GLN A 44 -3.59 -6.47 3.07
C GLN A 44 -4.27 -6.43 1.70
N ASN A 45 -5.47 -5.89 1.68
CA ASN A 45 -6.36 -5.91 0.53
C ASN A 45 -5.84 -5.17 -0.71
N MET A 46 -4.90 -4.23 -0.58
CA MET A 46 -4.33 -3.50 -1.72
C MET A 46 -3.63 -4.42 -2.73
N ARG A 47 -3.15 -5.60 -2.32
CA ARG A 47 -2.63 -6.62 -3.26
C ARG A 47 -3.64 -7.06 -4.30
N TYR A 48 -4.92 -6.95 -3.99
CA TYR A 48 -6.04 -7.38 -4.84
C TYR A 48 -6.62 -6.26 -5.69
N ASP A 49 -6.08 -5.03 -5.56
CA ASP A 49 -6.40 -3.94 -6.50
C ASP A 49 -6.05 -4.33 -7.93
N GLN A 50 -6.91 -4.00 -8.89
CA GLN A 50 -6.79 -4.40 -10.28
C GLN A 50 -5.48 -3.90 -10.91
N SER A 51 -5.08 -2.65 -10.62
CA SER A 51 -3.83 -2.10 -11.15
C SER A 51 -2.61 -2.79 -10.55
N VAL A 52 -2.66 -3.13 -9.26
CA VAL A 52 -1.60 -3.85 -8.54
C VAL A 52 -1.43 -5.27 -9.07
N ARG A 53 -2.53 -5.99 -9.30
CA ARG A 53 -2.52 -7.34 -9.91
C ARG A 53 -2.03 -7.31 -11.34
N ALA A 54 -2.48 -6.34 -12.14
CA ALA A 54 -2.02 -6.18 -13.51
C ALA A 54 -0.51 -5.89 -13.58
N ALA A 55 0.00 -5.00 -12.72
CA ALA A 55 1.44 -4.76 -12.60
C ALA A 55 2.21 -6.04 -12.24
N LYS A 56 1.70 -6.83 -11.28
CA LYS A 56 2.30 -8.12 -10.92
C LYS A 56 2.39 -9.06 -12.12
N THR A 57 1.34 -9.16 -12.92
CA THR A 57 1.31 -9.96 -14.14
C THR A 57 2.35 -9.50 -15.16
N LEU A 58 2.50 -8.19 -15.39
CA LEU A 58 3.53 -7.66 -16.28
C LEU A 58 4.95 -7.99 -15.83
N LEU A 59 5.20 -7.94 -14.52
CA LEU A 59 6.48 -8.29 -13.90
C LEU A 59 6.77 -9.79 -14.02
N GLU A 60 5.82 -10.65 -13.70
CA GLU A 60 5.97 -12.11 -13.76
C GLU A 60 6.19 -12.62 -15.19
N ASN A 61 5.53 -11.99 -16.17
CA ASN A 61 5.69 -12.32 -17.58
C ASN A 61 6.95 -11.70 -18.22
N GLY A 62 7.69 -10.87 -17.46
CA GLY A 62 8.85 -10.16 -18.00
C GLY A 62 8.52 -9.10 -19.06
N THR A 63 7.27 -8.65 -19.14
CA THR A 63 6.79 -7.76 -20.22
C THR A 63 7.59 -6.46 -20.31
N ILE A 64 7.96 -5.88 -19.18
CA ILE A 64 8.73 -4.62 -19.11
C ILE A 64 10.23 -4.87 -18.87
N GLY A 65 10.68 -6.13 -18.89
CA GLY A 65 12.06 -6.51 -18.56
C GLY A 65 12.36 -6.43 -17.06
N GLU A 66 13.64 -6.53 -16.70
CA GLU A 66 14.07 -6.45 -15.30
C GLU A 66 13.76 -5.06 -14.72
N PRO A 67 13.07 -4.96 -13.56
CA PRO A 67 12.75 -3.68 -12.92
C PRO A 67 14.01 -2.95 -12.44
N VAL A 68 14.10 -1.65 -12.74
CA VAL A 68 15.23 -0.78 -12.39
C VAL A 68 14.85 0.27 -11.36
N LEU A 69 13.66 0.87 -11.54
CA LEU A 69 13.15 1.95 -10.70
C LEU A 69 11.65 1.77 -10.50
N ALA A 70 11.18 2.00 -9.29
CA ALA A 70 9.75 2.19 -9.05
C ALA A 70 9.50 3.41 -8.16
N THR A 71 8.36 4.04 -8.34
CA THR A 71 7.94 5.18 -7.53
C THR A 71 6.48 5.02 -7.10
N LEU A 72 6.15 5.62 -5.95
CA LEU A 72 4.77 5.76 -5.50
C LEU A 72 4.59 7.13 -4.85
N ASP A 73 3.53 7.82 -5.22
CA ASP A 73 3.10 9.08 -4.61
C ASP A 73 1.65 8.91 -4.13
N MET A 74 1.46 9.01 -2.82
CA MET A 74 0.14 8.99 -2.22
C MET A 74 -0.20 10.35 -1.64
N ARG A 75 -1.34 10.87 -2.06
CA ARG A 75 -1.96 12.09 -1.55
C ARG A 75 -3.37 11.76 -1.09
N GLY A 76 -3.67 11.95 0.19
CA GLY A 76 -4.95 11.56 0.75
C GLY A 76 -5.50 12.53 1.77
N ILE A 77 -6.82 12.53 1.93
CA ILE A 77 -7.49 13.23 3.01
C ILE A 77 -7.61 12.29 4.20
N PRO A 78 -7.08 12.67 5.37
CA PRO A 78 -7.08 11.79 6.52
C PRO A 78 -8.46 11.62 7.16
N HIS A 79 -8.75 10.40 7.60
CA HIS A 79 -9.88 10.07 8.45
C HIS A 79 -9.36 9.76 9.86
N TRP A 80 -8.98 10.79 10.59
CA TRP A 80 -8.40 10.64 11.91
C TRP A 80 -9.43 10.23 12.96
N LYS A 81 -9.58 8.93 13.17
CA LYS A 81 -10.39 8.40 14.28
C LYS A 81 -9.66 8.61 15.62
N PRO A 82 -10.39 8.70 16.75
CA PRO A 82 -9.77 8.93 18.06
C PRO A 82 -8.60 8.00 18.37
N TRP A 83 -8.74 6.71 18.12
CA TRP A 83 -7.70 5.73 18.39
C TRP A 83 -6.41 5.93 17.54
N ILE A 84 -6.52 6.50 16.34
CA ILE A 84 -5.35 6.84 15.51
C ILE A 84 -4.60 8.01 16.13
N LYS A 85 -5.33 9.04 16.60
CA LYS A 85 -4.75 10.19 17.29
C LYS A 85 -4.04 9.79 18.56
N GLU A 86 -4.62 8.88 19.35
CA GLU A 86 -4.03 8.36 20.59
C GLU A 86 -2.72 7.61 20.35
N GLN A 87 -2.60 6.89 19.24
CA GLN A 87 -1.38 6.14 18.91
C GLN A 87 -0.23 7.04 18.44
N GLY A 88 -0.53 8.21 17.89
CA GLY A 88 0.46 9.16 17.38
C GLY A 88 1.25 8.68 16.14
N TRP A 89 0.86 7.56 15.53
CA TRP A 89 1.39 7.02 14.28
C TRP A 89 0.27 6.95 13.26
N VAL A 90 0.32 7.81 12.27
CA VAL A 90 -0.84 8.10 11.40
C VAL A 90 -0.65 7.66 9.96
N THR A 91 0.53 7.83 9.38
CA THR A 91 0.78 7.52 7.97
C THR A 91 1.38 6.12 7.79
N LEU A 92 2.48 5.81 8.47
CA LEU A 92 3.19 4.53 8.28
C LEU A 92 2.32 3.32 8.61
N ARG A 93 1.57 3.37 9.70
CA ARG A 93 0.72 2.25 10.13
C ARG A 93 -0.63 2.19 9.42
N ILE A 94 -1.09 3.30 8.84
CA ILE A 94 -2.42 3.36 8.23
C ILE A 94 -2.37 3.19 6.72
N MET A 95 -1.43 3.87 6.05
CA MET A 95 -1.33 3.87 4.59
C MET A 95 -0.04 3.24 4.07
N SER A 96 1.13 3.66 4.54
CA SER A 96 2.40 3.16 4.02
C SER A 96 2.57 1.65 4.19
N ILE A 97 1.93 1.06 5.20
CA ILE A 97 1.91 -0.40 5.39
C ILE A 97 1.34 -1.13 4.16
N HIS A 98 0.33 -0.56 3.48
CA HIS A 98 -0.21 -1.11 2.24
C HIS A 98 0.78 -0.96 1.08
N HIS A 99 1.43 0.20 0.98
CA HIS A 99 2.37 0.49 -0.10
C HIS A 99 3.63 -0.36 0.02
N ILE A 100 4.19 -0.47 1.22
CA ILE A 100 5.33 -1.34 1.50
C ILE A 100 4.98 -2.81 1.22
N ASP A 101 3.78 -3.24 1.60
CA ASP A 101 3.29 -4.57 1.29
C ASP A 101 3.12 -4.81 -0.22
N THR A 102 2.63 -3.81 -0.96
CA THR A 102 2.53 -3.85 -2.42
C THR A 102 3.92 -3.99 -3.07
N PHE A 103 4.92 -3.24 -2.61
CA PHE A 103 6.29 -3.39 -3.11
C PHE A 103 6.87 -4.77 -2.80
N ARG A 104 6.59 -5.31 -1.61
CA ARG A 104 6.99 -6.69 -1.26
C ARG A 104 6.26 -7.73 -2.10
N TYR A 105 5.02 -7.48 -2.48
CA TYR A 105 4.26 -8.34 -3.38
C TYR A 105 4.83 -8.34 -4.79
N TRP A 106 5.27 -7.19 -5.29
CA TRP A 106 5.87 -7.07 -6.62
C TRP A 106 7.30 -7.59 -6.69
N PHE A 107 8.14 -7.23 -5.73
CA PHE A 107 9.59 -7.36 -5.84
C PHE A 107 10.24 -8.20 -4.72
N GLY A 108 9.48 -8.69 -3.77
CA GLY A 108 10.01 -9.38 -2.59
C GLY A 108 10.52 -8.42 -1.52
N ASN A 109 11.34 -8.92 -0.61
CA ASN A 109 11.85 -8.13 0.51
C ASN A 109 13.03 -7.23 0.08
N PRO A 110 13.03 -5.95 0.44
CA PRO A 110 14.19 -5.09 0.24
C PRO A 110 15.35 -5.51 1.15
N GLU A 111 16.57 -5.17 0.76
CA GLU A 111 17.77 -5.35 1.59
C GLU A 111 17.91 -4.25 2.63
N ARG A 112 17.61 -3.01 2.23
CA ARG A 112 17.71 -1.83 3.10
C ARG A 112 16.53 -0.90 2.88
N ILE A 113 16.20 -0.17 3.95
CA ILE A 113 15.17 0.86 3.95
C ILE A 113 15.77 2.13 4.58
N PHE A 114 15.61 3.25 3.89
CA PHE A 114 15.80 4.58 4.45
C PHE A 114 14.44 5.27 4.52
N CYS A 115 14.10 5.85 5.66
CA CYS A 115 12.82 6.55 5.85
C CYS A 115 13.04 7.86 6.61
N SER A 116 12.42 8.92 6.10
CA SER A 116 12.32 10.22 6.75
C SER A 116 10.85 10.53 7.02
N THR A 117 10.53 10.82 8.27
CA THR A 117 9.18 11.22 8.68
C THR A 117 9.21 12.60 9.33
N ARG A 118 8.09 13.29 9.27
CA ARG A 118 7.89 14.51 10.04
C ARG A 118 6.45 14.62 10.53
N THR A 119 6.29 15.28 11.68
CA THR A 119 4.98 15.79 12.10
C THR A 119 4.43 16.74 11.05
N ASP A 120 3.19 16.55 10.66
CA ASP A 120 2.54 17.43 9.71
C ASP A 120 2.05 18.71 10.41
N PRO A 121 2.60 19.89 10.08
CA PRO A 121 2.17 21.14 10.71
C PRO A 121 0.75 21.56 10.36
N ARG A 122 0.11 20.89 9.39
CA ARG A 122 -1.27 21.11 9.00
C ARG A 122 -2.28 20.38 9.90
N THR A 123 -1.82 19.54 10.85
CA THR A 123 -2.67 18.82 11.82
C THR A 123 -2.62 19.47 13.20
N ASP A 124 -3.68 19.28 13.98
CA ASP A 124 -3.90 19.90 15.29
C ASP A 124 -3.69 18.97 16.48
N PHE A 125 -3.11 17.78 16.25
CA PHE A 125 -2.83 16.81 17.30
C PHE A 125 -1.40 16.24 17.20
N PRO A 126 -0.80 15.77 18.31
CA PRO A 126 0.53 15.19 18.30
C PRO A 126 0.60 13.91 17.51
N HIS A 127 1.60 13.78 16.64
CA HIS A 127 1.91 12.56 15.89
C HIS A 127 3.36 12.59 15.38
N THR A 128 3.84 11.46 14.88
CA THR A 128 5.26 11.32 14.51
C THR A 128 5.47 11.31 12.99
N ASP A 129 4.53 10.80 12.22
CA ASP A 129 4.68 10.41 10.82
C ASP A 129 3.57 10.95 9.91
N GLY A 130 3.20 12.21 10.06
CA GLY A 130 2.18 12.84 9.21
C GLY A 130 2.56 12.83 7.74
N ILE A 131 3.85 13.07 7.44
CA ILE A 131 4.44 12.91 6.11
C ILE A 131 5.55 11.86 6.21
N ALA A 132 5.57 10.89 5.32
CA ALA A 132 6.61 9.87 5.23
C ALA A 132 7.20 9.83 3.82
N SER A 133 8.54 9.86 3.74
CA SER A 133 9.28 9.66 2.50
C SER A 133 10.29 8.54 2.71
N TYR A 134 10.33 7.56 1.82
CA TYR A 134 11.21 6.41 2.01
C TYR A 134 11.78 5.87 0.71
N ILE A 135 12.95 5.22 0.84
CA ILE A 135 13.66 4.53 -0.23
C ILE A 135 13.83 3.07 0.16
N LEU A 136 13.49 2.17 -0.73
CA LEU A 136 13.76 0.74 -0.60
C LEU A 136 14.87 0.35 -1.57
N GLU A 137 15.89 -0.36 -1.07
CA GLU A 137 17.00 -0.83 -1.88
C GLU A 137 17.00 -2.35 -1.94
N TYR A 138 17.10 -2.89 -3.14
CA TYR A 138 17.13 -4.33 -3.44
C TYR A 138 18.51 -4.77 -3.90
N LYS A 139 18.86 -6.03 -3.66
CA LYS A 139 20.16 -6.62 -4.02
C LYS A 139 20.46 -6.58 -5.51
N ASN A 140 19.43 -6.74 -6.34
CA ASN A 140 19.55 -6.67 -7.80
C ASN A 140 19.73 -5.24 -8.35
N GLY A 141 19.82 -4.24 -7.49
CA GLY A 141 20.00 -2.83 -7.89
C GLY A 141 18.71 -2.03 -8.01
N LEU A 142 17.53 -2.65 -8.01
CA LEU A 142 16.25 -1.94 -8.02
C LEU A 142 16.18 -0.92 -6.87
N ARG A 143 15.67 0.26 -7.17
CA ARG A 143 15.37 1.32 -6.20
C ARG A 143 13.91 1.68 -6.26
N ILE A 144 13.30 1.84 -5.09
CA ILE A 144 11.92 2.32 -4.95
C ILE A 144 11.96 3.62 -4.16
N ILE A 145 11.23 4.63 -4.62
CA ILE A 145 11.07 5.92 -3.94
C ILE A 145 9.58 6.13 -3.71
N ALA A 146 9.19 6.38 -2.46
CA ALA A 146 7.80 6.62 -2.13
C ALA A 146 7.61 7.82 -1.22
N ILE A 147 6.49 8.50 -1.42
CA ILE A 147 6.02 9.61 -0.60
C ILE A 147 4.57 9.32 -0.21
N ASP A 148 4.31 9.35 1.09
CA ASP A 148 2.98 9.23 1.66
C ASP A 148 2.63 10.50 2.42
N ASP A 149 1.69 11.26 1.89
CA ASP A 149 1.12 12.47 2.49
C ASP A 149 -0.37 12.26 2.71
N THR A 150 -0.75 12.02 3.95
CA THR A 150 -2.14 11.81 4.36
C THR A 150 -2.90 13.11 4.61
N TRP A 151 -2.31 14.23 4.27
CA TRP A 151 -2.95 15.53 4.38
C TRP A 151 -2.77 16.32 3.08
N THR A 152 -3.78 16.32 2.25
CA THR A 152 -3.75 17.06 1.00
C THR A 152 -4.28 18.47 1.19
N GLY A 153 -3.52 19.29 1.90
CA GLY A 153 -3.67 20.75 2.01
C GLY A 153 -5.11 21.29 1.96
N PRO A 154 -5.37 22.24 1.08
CA PRO A 154 -6.68 22.93 1.03
C PRO A 154 -7.86 22.06 0.57
N ALA A 155 -7.65 20.85 0.09
CA ALA A 155 -8.76 19.97 -0.30
C ALA A 155 -9.69 19.61 0.85
N ARG A 156 -9.18 19.63 2.08
CA ARG A 156 -9.98 19.38 3.28
C ARG A 156 -11.04 20.47 3.49
N GLU A 157 -10.75 21.66 3.09
CA GLU A 157 -11.65 22.82 3.13
C GLU A 157 -12.48 22.97 1.84
N GLY A 158 -12.44 21.92 0.96
CA GLY A 158 -13.19 21.91 -0.28
C GLY A 158 -12.49 22.55 -1.47
N ALA A 159 -11.21 22.95 -1.33
CA ALA A 159 -10.42 23.44 -2.46
C ALA A 159 -9.97 22.30 -3.38
N PRO A 160 -9.66 22.58 -4.65
CA PRO A 160 -9.13 21.57 -5.55
C PRO A 160 -7.85 20.95 -5.02
N ALA A 161 -7.74 19.61 -5.12
CA ALA A 161 -6.54 18.88 -4.79
C ALA A 161 -6.39 17.67 -5.70
N ASP A 162 -5.14 17.27 -5.91
CA ASP A 162 -4.78 16.04 -6.59
C ASP A 162 -4.69 14.93 -5.54
N ILE A 163 -5.78 14.18 -5.39
CA ILE A 163 -5.89 13.08 -4.42
C ILE A 163 -5.79 11.77 -5.17
N GLY A 164 -4.95 10.88 -4.68
CA GLY A 164 -4.79 9.56 -5.28
C GLY A 164 -3.56 8.83 -4.80
N ILE A 165 -3.39 7.63 -5.31
CA ILE A 165 -2.20 6.81 -5.12
C ILE A 165 -1.71 6.44 -6.51
N GLN A 166 -0.64 7.09 -6.94
CA GLN A 166 -0.03 6.87 -8.25
C GLN A 166 1.26 6.08 -8.09
N TRP A 167 1.47 5.12 -8.96
CA TRP A 167 2.70 4.34 -8.98
C TRP A 167 3.27 4.23 -10.39
N ARG A 168 4.58 4.00 -10.47
CA ARG A 168 5.31 3.80 -11.71
C ARG A 168 6.38 2.74 -11.53
N ILE A 169 6.55 1.87 -12.50
CA ILE A 169 7.61 0.87 -12.58
C ILE A 169 8.32 1.03 -13.91
N GLU A 170 9.63 1.15 -13.88
CA GLU A 170 10.49 1.19 -15.06
C GLU A 170 11.37 -0.05 -15.09
N GLY A 171 11.37 -0.74 -16.20
CA GLY A 171 12.23 -1.89 -16.48
C GLY A 171 13.15 -1.65 -17.67
N LEU A 172 14.00 -2.61 -17.97
CA LEU A 172 14.94 -2.53 -19.07
C LEU A 172 14.27 -2.49 -20.45
N ASP A 173 13.06 -3.03 -20.57
CA ASP A 173 12.37 -3.18 -21.85
C ASP A 173 11.05 -2.42 -21.94
N GLY A 174 10.65 -1.73 -20.89
CA GLY A 174 9.41 -0.98 -20.88
C GLY A 174 9.11 -0.34 -19.54
N LEU A 175 7.91 0.21 -19.42
CA LEU A 175 7.43 0.83 -18.21
C LEU A 175 5.94 0.59 -18.01
N ALA A 176 5.49 0.65 -16.77
CA ALA A 176 4.08 0.64 -16.39
C ALA A 176 3.79 1.80 -15.42
N ILE A 177 2.64 2.42 -15.57
CA ILE A 177 2.15 3.51 -14.73
C ILE A 177 0.72 3.16 -14.33
N GLY A 178 0.37 3.32 -13.07
CA GLY A 178 -0.96 3.04 -12.61
C GLY A 178 -1.42 3.89 -11.45
N ASP A 179 -2.71 3.83 -11.22
CA ASP A 179 -3.39 4.48 -10.12
C ASP A 179 -4.13 3.42 -9.32
N ILE A 180 -4.03 3.49 -8.00
CA ILE A 180 -4.89 2.73 -7.10
C ILE A 180 -6.13 3.56 -6.85
N GLY A 181 -7.30 2.98 -7.09
CA GLY A 181 -8.56 3.68 -6.96
C GLY A 181 -8.82 4.25 -5.58
N TRP A 182 -9.56 5.33 -5.52
CA TRP A 182 -10.02 5.95 -4.29
C TRP A 182 -11.53 5.78 -4.15
N CYS A 183 -12.00 5.33 -3.00
CA CYS A 183 -13.40 4.92 -2.83
C CYS A 183 -14.23 5.84 -1.91
N HIS A 184 -13.72 7.00 -1.56
CA HIS A 184 -14.45 7.95 -0.72
C HIS A 184 -15.06 9.10 -1.53
N ASP A 185 -16.36 9.19 -1.48
CA ASP A 185 -17.10 10.31 -2.03
C ASP A 185 -16.66 11.65 -1.38
N PRO A 186 -16.45 12.72 -2.13
CA PRO A 186 -16.70 12.91 -3.56
C PRO A 186 -15.53 12.53 -4.48
N TYR A 187 -14.48 11.93 -3.99
CA TYR A 187 -13.22 11.70 -4.69
C TYR A 187 -13.07 10.24 -5.19
N THR A 188 -14.15 9.56 -5.51
CA THR A 188 -14.08 8.21 -6.06
C THR A 188 -13.38 8.21 -7.41
N THR A 189 -12.30 7.44 -7.53
CA THR A 189 -11.56 7.24 -8.77
C THR A 189 -11.36 5.75 -9.01
N PRO A 190 -11.42 5.28 -10.28
CA PRO A 190 -11.12 3.89 -10.59
C PRO A 190 -9.62 3.62 -10.51
N SER A 191 -9.26 2.37 -10.27
CA SER A 191 -7.90 1.90 -10.50
C SER A 191 -7.59 1.87 -11.99
N SER A 192 -6.38 2.19 -12.38
CA SER A 192 -5.96 2.19 -13.79
C SER A 192 -4.53 1.69 -13.97
N ILE A 193 -4.21 1.21 -15.16
CA ILE A 193 -2.86 0.91 -15.59
C ILE A 193 -2.70 1.24 -17.07
N ARG A 194 -1.52 1.72 -17.42
CA ARG A 194 -1.03 1.81 -18.80
C ARG A 194 0.43 1.36 -18.83
N TYR A 195 0.81 0.65 -19.87
CA TYR A 195 2.18 0.20 -20.04
C TYR A 195 2.63 0.31 -21.49
N ALA A 196 3.92 0.42 -21.71
CA ALA A 196 4.53 0.36 -23.03
C ALA A 196 5.86 -0.38 -22.96
N THR A 197 6.20 -1.09 -24.02
CA THR A 197 7.47 -1.79 -24.21
C THR A 197 8.29 -1.15 -25.32
N LYS A 198 9.56 -1.57 -25.48
CA LYS A 198 10.40 -1.13 -26.59
C LYS A 198 9.72 -1.45 -27.93
N GLY A 199 9.56 -0.44 -28.76
CA GLY A 199 8.94 -0.57 -30.07
C GLY A 199 7.46 -0.22 -30.12
N ASP A 200 6.77 -0.11 -28.99
CA ASP A 200 5.41 0.39 -28.94
C ASP A 200 5.39 1.89 -29.28
N LYS A 201 4.39 2.31 -30.05
CA LYS A 201 4.16 3.72 -30.39
C LYS A 201 3.15 4.40 -29.47
N GLU A 202 2.34 3.58 -28.79
CA GLU A 202 1.28 4.02 -27.90
C GLU A 202 1.25 3.15 -26.65
N PHE A 203 0.64 3.65 -25.59
CA PHE A 203 0.43 2.87 -24.39
C PHE A 203 -0.68 1.83 -24.59
N HIS A 204 -0.44 0.63 -24.15
CA HIS A 204 -1.48 -0.35 -23.86
C HIS A 204 -2.22 0.09 -22.59
N THR A 205 -3.54 0.14 -22.65
CA THR A 205 -4.40 0.57 -21.53
C THR A 205 -5.47 -0.48 -21.29
N PRO A 206 -5.16 -1.54 -20.52
CA PRO A 206 -6.14 -2.54 -20.10
C PRO A 206 -7.30 -1.90 -19.36
N ARG A 207 -8.47 -2.48 -19.49
CA ARG A 207 -9.68 -2.05 -18.79
C ARG A 207 -10.31 -3.25 -18.11
N TRP A 208 -10.97 -3.01 -17.00
CA TRP A 208 -11.76 -3.97 -16.25
C TRP A 208 -13.04 -3.33 -15.76
N GLU A 209 -14.03 -4.14 -15.39
CA GLU A 209 -15.32 -3.69 -14.89
C GLU A 209 -15.37 -3.62 -13.37
N GLU A 210 -14.52 -4.40 -12.69
CA GLU A 210 -14.42 -4.45 -11.24
C GLU A 210 -13.92 -3.13 -10.67
N SER A 211 -14.40 -2.78 -9.50
CA SER A 211 -13.92 -1.66 -8.71
C SER A 211 -12.90 -2.11 -7.65
N TRP A 212 -12.02 -1.22 -7.20
CA TRP A 212 -11.14 -1.57 -6.10
C TRP A 212 -11.92 -1.99 -4.85
N PHE A 213 -12.99 -1.28 -4.53
CA PHE A 213 -13.82 -1.56 -3.35
C PHE A 213 -15.28 -1.74 -3.78
N PRO A 214 -15.94 -2.88 -3.51
CA PRO A 214 -15.52 -3.96 -2.61
C PRO A 214 -14.72 -5.11 -3.25
N ASP A 215 -14.46 -5.12 -4.55
CA ASP A 215 -13.97 -6.30 -5.27
C ASP A 215 -12.61 -6.80 -4.74
N ALA A 216 -11.72 -5.91 -4.28
CA ALA A 216 -10.46 -6.29 -3.64
C ALA A 216 -10.61 -7.09 -2.31
N PHE A 217 -11.80 -7.23 -1.77
CA PHE A 217 -12.08 -8.07 -0.61
C PHE A 217 -12.67 -9.43 -0.98
N ILE A 218 -13.12 -9.58 -2.21
CA ILE A 218 -13.76 -10.79 -2.71
C ILE A 218 -12.75 -11.64 -3.49
N GLY A 219 -11.80 -10.99 -4.16
CA GLY A 219 -10.70 -11.40 -5.02
C GLY A 219 -9.98 -12.57 -4.96
#